data_318c9d0f29887346d7946e264e3945b7
#
_entry.id   318c9d0f29887346d7946e264e3945b7
#
_cell.length_a   1.000
_cell.length_b   1.000
_cell.length_c   1.000
_cell.angle_alpha   90.00
_cell.angle_beta   90.00
_cell.angle_gamma   90.00
#
_symmetry.space_group_name_H-M   'P 1'
#
loop_
_entity.id
_entity.type
_entity.pdbx_description
1 polymer ?
#
loop_
_entity_poly.entity_id
_entity_poly.type
_entity_poly.pdbx_seq_one_letter_code
_entity_poly.pdbx_strand_id
1 'polypeptide(L)'
;MGGNPERKLCLWQKNNKRRGFTLVELIVVLVILAILAALLIPALTGYIDKAKKNEVIAETRMLTQAVQTELSSLYATDEFGKQNSASQFTVAAKDDNPVVATGQILTDLKSRYNDIVSLSEVPSLVNGSGTFFAVADKNCTIRWIVYYDGKGYYGIFIKMMVL
;
A
#
# COMPACT_ATOMS: atom_id res chain seq x y z
N MET A 1 -17.22 -88.29 -24.18
CA MET A 1 -17.78 -87.87 -22.90
C MET A 1 -17.11 -86.61 -22.44
N GLY A 2 -17.86 -85.57 -22.16
CA GLY A 2 -17.41 -84.39 -21.46
C GLY A 2 -17.20 -83.18 -22.35
N GLY A 3 -18.31 -82.53 -22.72
CA GLY A 3 -18.27 -81.20 -23.37
C GLY A 3 -17.91 -80.15 -22.36
N ASN A 4 -16.99 -79.26 -22.78
CA ASN A 4 -16.60 -78.11 -22.03
C ASN A 4 -17.43 -76.90 -22.54
N PRO A 5 -18.26 -76.26 -21.72
CA PRO A 5 -19.00 -75.08 -22.16
C PRO A 5 -18.07 -73.85 -22.08
N GLU A 6 -17.72 -73.39 -23.23
CA GLU A 6 -17.03 -72.13 -23.41
C GLU A 6 -17.86 -71.02 -22.77
N ARG A 7 -17.37 -70.44 -21.69
CA ARG A 7 -17.92 -69.20 -21.12
C ARG A 7 -17.59 -68.05 -22.06
N LYS A 8 -18.57 -67.63 -22.79
CA LYS A 8 -18.50 -66.34 -23.53
C LYS A 8 -18.46 -65.20 -22.51
N LEU A 9 -17.28 -64.68 -22.24
CA LEU A 9 -17.08 -63.41 -21.55
C LEU A 9 -17.63 -62.31 -22.47
N CYS A 10 -18.83 -61.81 -22.17
CA CYS A 10 -19.36 -60.58 -22.75
C CYS A 10 -18.52 -59.44 -22.18
N LEU A 11 -17.52 -59.00 -22.94
CA LEU A 11 -16.81 -57.76 -22.70
C LEU A 11 -17.79 -56.62 -22.98
N TRP A 12 -18.30 -56.05 -21.91
CA TRP A 12 -18.99 -54.75 -21.98
C TRP A 12 -18.00 -53.68 -22.43
N GLN A 13 -17.90 -53.48 -23.74
CA GLN A 13 -17.25 -52.33 -24.29
C GLN A 13 -18.09 -51.09 -23.96
N LYS A 14 -17.75 -50.44 -22.83
CA LYS A 14 -18.30 -49.14 -22.44
C LYS A 14 -17.87 -48.12 -23.48
N ASN A 15 -18.76 -47.92 -24.46
CA ASN A 15 -18.53 -46.95 -25.55
C ASN A 15 -18.60 -45.53 -24.96
N ASN A 16 -17.51 -45.06 -24.36
CA ASN A 16 -17.31 -43.68 -23.94
C ASN A 16 -17.25 -42.83 -25.20
N LYS A 17 -18.37 -42.41 -25.72
CA LYS A 17 -18.46 -41.31 -26.70
C LYS A 17 -18.01 -40.03 -26.00
N ARG A 18 -16.72 -39.80 -25.96
CA ARG A 18 -16.17 -38.49 -25.62
C ARG A 18 -16.57 -37.55 -26.73
N ARG A 19 -17.57 -36.71 -26.48
CA ARG A 19 -17.91 -35.60 -27.34
C ARG A 19 -16.72 -34.66 -27.35
N GLY A 20 -15.92 -34.68 -28.38
CA GLY A 20 -14.84 -33.70 -28.60
C GLY A 20 -15.46 -32.37 -28.96
N PHE A 21 -14.88 -31.28 -28.48
CA PHE A 21 -15.21 -29.94 -28.92
C PHE A 21 -14.85 -29.78 -30.39
N THR A 22 -15.70 -29.10 -31.16
CA THR A 22 -15.38 -28.73 -32.52
C THR A 22 -14.44 -27.52 -32.54
N LEU A 23 -13.59 -27.41 -33.56
CA LEU A 23 -12.69 -26.27 -33.73
C LEU A 23 -13.47 -24.94 -33.80
N VAL A 24 -14.63 -24.96 -34.39
CA VAL A 24 -15.51 -23.80 -34.52
C VAL A 24 -16.05 -23.33 -33.17
N GLU A 25 -16.49 -24.25 -32.30
CA GLU A 25 -16.94 -23.92 -30.96
C GLU A 25 -15.81 -23.26 -30.12
N LEU A 26 -14.57 -23.72 -30.27
CA LEU A 26 -13.43 -23.14 -29.57
C LEU A 26 -13.15 -21.72 -30.08
N ILE A 27 -13.16 -21.50 -31.41
CA ILE A 27 -12.92 -20.16 -31.98
C ILE A 27 -13.99 -19.17 -31.53
N VAL A 28 -15.27 -19.55 -31.57
CA VAL A 28 -16.37 -18.67 -31.15
C VAL A 28 -16.24 -18.25 -29.72
N VAL A 29 -15.90 -19.19 -28.77
CA VAL A 29 -15.69 -18.89 -27.38
C VAL A 29 -14.52 -17.93 -27.18
N LEU A 30 -13.40 -18.13 -27.90
CA LEU A 30 -12.24 -17.23 -27.81
C LEU A 30 -12.57 -15.81 -28.30
N VAL A 31 -13.35 -15.68 -29.39
CA VAL A 31 -13.77 -14.37 -29.89
C VAL A 31 -14.66 -13.65 -28.88
N ILE A 32 -15.63 -14.35 -28.28
CA ILE A 32 -16.49 -13.77 -27.25
C ILE A 32 -15.67 -13.32 -26.04
N LEU A 33 -14.74 -14.15 -25.56
CA LEU A 33 -13.85 -13.80 -24.46
C LEU A 33 -12.96 -12.59 -24.77
N ALA A 34 -12.45 -12.50 -26.00
CA ALA A 34 -11.64 -11.37 -26.44
C ALA A 34 -12.44 -10.06 -26.42
N ILE A 35 -13.69 -10.07 -26.89
CA ILE A 35 -14.57 -8.89 -26.87
C ILE A 35 -14.86 -8.47 -25.41
N LEU A 36 -15.20 -9.42 -24.56
CA LEU A 36 -15.47 -9.13 -23.14
C LEU A 36 -14.22 -8.59 -22.42
N ALA A 37 -13.05 -9.18 -22.67
CA ALA A 37 -11.79 -8.70 -22.10
C ALA A 37 -11.45 -7.28 -22.56
N ALA A 38 -11.67 -6.95 -23.83
CA ALA A 38 -11.41 -5.63 -24.37
C ALA A 38 -12.24 -4.51 -23.70
N LEU A 39 -13.44 -4.84 -23.22
CA LEU A 39 -14.31 -3.90 -22.50
C LEU A 39 -13.95 -3.81 -21.00
N LEU A 40 -13.52 -4.92 -20.40
CA LEU A 40 -13.26 -4.99 -18.96
C LEU A 40 -11.90 -4.40 -18.55
N ILE A 41 -10.86 -4.57 -19.37
CA ILE A 41 -9.50 -4.12 -19.05
C ILE A 41 -9.42 -2.61 -18.74
N PRO A 42 -9.96 -1.70 -19.61
CA PRO A 42 -9.90 -0.25 -19.34
C PRO A 42 -10.64 0.16 -18.06
N ALA A 43 -11.77 -0.47 -17.77
CA ALA A 43 -12.52 -0.20 -16.55
C ALA A 43 -11.76 -0.64 -15.30
N LEU A 44 -11.12 -1.82 -15.34
CA LEU A 44 -10.41 -2.39 -14.21
C LEU A 44 -9.16 -1.57 -13.84
N THR A 45 -8.41 -1.06 -14.82
CA THR A 45 -7.21 -0.23 -14.56
C THR A 45 -7.57 1.05 -13.80
N GLY A 46 -8.67 1.72 -14.15
CA GLY A 46 -9.16 2.90 -13.44
C GLY A 46 -9.54 2.63 -11.98
N TYR A 47 -10.14 1.47 -11.70
CA TYR A 47 -10.45 1.05 -10.33
C TYR A 47 -9.21 0.76 -9.50
N ILE A 48 -8.20 0.12 -10.09
CA ILE A 48 -6.93 -0.19 -9.42
C ILE A 48 -6.21 1.10 -9.01
N ASP A 49 -6.12 2.08 -9.90
CA ASP A 49 -5.48 3.37 -9.59
C ASP A 49 -6.22 4.12 -8.49
N LYS A 50 -7.55 4.10 -8.50
CA LYS A 50 -8.35 4.70 -7.43
C LYS A 50 -8.14 3.98 -6.10
N ALA A 51 -8.08 2.65 -6.11
CA ALA A 51 -7.82 1.86 -4.90
C ALA A 51 -6.45 2.19 -4.30
N LYS A 52 -5.40 2.27 -5.11
CA LYS A 52 -4.05 2.65 -4.67
C LYS A 52 -4.00 4.05 -4.09
N LYS A 53 -4.66 5.03 -4.71
CA LYS A 53 -4.77 6.39 -4.15
C LYS A 53 -5.46 6.41 -2.79
N ASN A 54 -6.53 5.65 -2.63
CA ASN A 54 -7.23 5.54 -1.36
C ASN A 54 -6.37 4.86 -0.29
N GLU A 55 -5.58 3.83 -0.65
CA GLU A 55 -4.60 3.18 0.22
C GLU A 55 -3.59 4.21 0.75
N VAL A 56 -2.95 4.98 -0.12
CA VAL A 56 -1.98 6.01 0.27
C VAL A 56 -2.60 7.09 1.16
N ILE A 57 -3.85 7.48 0.89
CA ILE A 57 -4.58 8.43 1.76
C ILE A 57 -4.80 7.84 3.16
N ALA A 58 -5.18 6.56 3.25
CA ALA A 58 -5.36 5.89 4.54
C ALA A 58 -4.03 5.78 5.30
N GLU A 59 -2.96 5.34 4.63
CA GLU A 59 -1.61 5.26 5.20
C GLU A 59 -1.10 6.63 5.68
N THR A 60 -1.34 7.70 4.90
CA THR A 60 -0.99 9.07 5.31
C THR A 60 -1.71 9.50 6.58
N ARG A 61 -2.98 9.09 6.76
CA ARG A 61 -3.73 9.37 8.00
C ARG A 61 -3.17 8.61 9.20
N MET A 62 -2.85 7.32 9.04
CA MET A 62 -2.22 6.52 10.09
C MET A 62 -0.88 7.14 10.50
N LEU A 63 -0.07 7.52 9.52
CA LEU A 63 1.19 8.21 9.75
C LEU A 63 1.00 9.55 10.49
N THR A 64 -0.01 10.33 10.12
CA THR A 64 -0.32 11.60 10.78
C THR A 64 -0.65 11.41 12.25
N GLN A 65 -1.40 10.36 12.59
CA GLN A 65 -1.71 10.02 13.99
C GLN A 65 -0.44 9.60 14.77
N ALA A 66 0.42 8.79 14.17
CA ALA A 66 1.68 8.38 14.78
C ALA A 66 2.60 9.58 15.04
N VAL A 67 2.75 10.47 14.06
CA VAL A 67 3.51 11.71 14.22
C VAL A 67 2.93 12.61 15.32
N GLN A 68 1.60 12.71 15.43
CA GLN A 68 0.98 13.51 16.49
C GLN A 68 1.20 12.90 17.87
N THR A 69 1.24 11.56 17.98
CA THR A 69 1.56 10.86 19.24
C THR A 69 2.99 11.18 19.66
N GLU A 70 3.94 11.10 18.75
CA GLU A 70 5.35 11.44 19.02
C GLU A 70 5.51 12.91 19.40
N LEU A 71 4.84 13.83 18.72
CA LEU A 71 4.83 15.25 19.08
C LEU A 71 4.27 15.51 20.48
N SER A 72 3.28 14.74 20.89
CA SER A 72 2.72 14.85 22.25
C SER A 72 3.71 14.41 23.30
N SER A 73 4.51 13.38 23.04
CA SER A 73 5.58 12.94 23.94
C SER A 73 6.70 13.98 24.03
N LEU A 74 7.11 14.58 22.93
CA LEU A 74 8.10 15.66 22.88
C LEU A 74 7.64 16.91 23.64
N TYR A 75 6.37 17.24 23.57
CA TYR A 75 5.81 18.35 24.36
C TYR A 75 5.89 18.07 25.86
N ALA A 76 5.62 16.85 26.27
CA ALA A 76 5.69 16.45 27.67
C ALA A 76 7.13 16.49 28.24
N THR A 77 8.15 16.30 27.41
CA THR A 77 9.57 16.37 27.81
C THR A 77 10.18 17.77 27.73
N ASP A 78 9.40 18.78 27.34
CA ASP A 78 9.83 20.18 27.15
C ASP A 78 10.99 20.36 26.15
N GLU A 79 11.18 19.43 25.25
CA GLU A 79 12.22 19.56 24.20
C GLU A 79 11.95 20.73 23.25
N PHE A 80 10.70 21.05 23.00
CA PHE A 80 10.30 22.22 22.20
C PHE A 80 10.57 23.55 22.92
N GLY A 81 10.47 23.59 24.25
CA GLY A 81 10.69 24.80 25.05
C GLY A 81 12.12 25.30 25.02
N LYS A 82 13.08 24.43 24.69
CA LYS A 82 14.52 24.77 24.65
C LYS A 82 14.97 25.37 23.32
N GLN A 83 14.17 25.30 22.27
CA GLN A 83 14.53 25.70 20.90
C GLN A 83 13.66 26.86 20.38
N ASN A 84 13.66 27.96 21.08
CA ASN A 84 12.69 29.06 20.95
C ASN A 84 12.80 29.97 19.71
N SER A 85 13.67 29.71 18.72
CA SER A 85 13.93 30.69 17.65
C SER A 85 13.20 30.42 16.34
N ALA A 86 12.80 29.20 16.04
CA ALA A 86 12.19 28.85 14.77
C ALA A 86 10.68 28.67 14.86
N SER A 87 9.98 29.09 13.81
CA SER A 87 8.54 28.90 13.69
C SER A 87 8.15 27.47 13.26
N GLN A 88 9.11 26.71 12.71
CA GLN A 88 8.94 25.36 12.21
C GLN A 88 10.14 24.48 12.55
N PHE A 89 9.89 23.22 12.82
CA PHE A 89 10.89 22.23 13.19
C PHE A 89 10.70 20.96 12.35
N THR A 90 11.80 20.41 11.84
CA THR A 90 11.82 19.05 11.32
C THR A 90 11.79 18.09 12.50
N VAL A 91 10.77 17.24 12.57
CA VAL A 91 10.49 16.36 13.71
C VAL A 91 11.04 14.97 13.47
N ALA A 92 10.90 14.45 12.25
CA ALA A 92 11.36 13.12 11.90
C ALA A 92 11.78 13.08 10.42
N ALA A 93 12.85 12.37 10.16
CA ALA A 93 13.36 12.09 8.83
C ALA A 93 14.15 10.79 8.84
N LYS A 94 14.27 10.12 7.69
CA LYS A 94 15.01 8.86 7.55
C LYS A 94 16.48 8.99 7.94
N ASP A 95 17.04 10.19 7.69
CA ASP A 95 18.43 10.52 8.02
C ASP A 95 18.46 11.70 9.00
N ASP A 96 19.49 11.74 9.87
CA ASP A 96 19.66 12.82 10.85
C ASP A 96 20.03 14.16 10.21
N ASN A 97 20.40 14.15 8.93
CA ASN A 97 20.67 15.36 8.15
C ASN A 97 19.85 15.37 6.86
N PRO A 98 18.53 15.67 6.93
CA PRO A 98 17.65 15.62 5.77
C PRO A 98 18.05 16.66 4.72
N VAL A 99 18.05 16.27 3.45
CA VAL A 99 18.36 17.15 2.30
C VAL A 99 17.35 18.30 2.17
N VAL A 100 16.12 18.07 2.62
CA VAL A 100 15.03 19.08 2.62
C VAL A 100 14.67 19.38 4.05
N ALA A 101 15.41 20.26 4.68
CA ALA A 101 15.09 20.75 6.01
C ALA A 101 14.35 22.08 5.92
N THR A 102 13.22 22.18 6.57
CA THR A 102 12.48 23.42 6.73
C THR A 102 12.51 23.83 8.21
N GLY A 103 13.02 25.01 8.50
CA GLY A 103 13.16 25.50 9.86
C GLY A 103 14.31 24.84 10.61
N GLN A 104 14.17 24.73 11.92
CA GLN A 104 15.17 24.10 12.79
C GLN A 104 15.03 22.56 12.74
N ILE A 105 16.17 21.87 12.81
CA ILE A 105 16.24 20.43 12.90
C ILE A 105 16.33 20.04 14.38
N LEU A 106 15.45 19.17 14.84
CA LEU A 106 15.54 18.57 16.17
C LEU A 106 16.66 17.51 16.20
N THR A 107 17.10 17.19 17.40
CA THR A 107 18.01 16.05 17.63
C THR A 107 17.27 14.71 17.41
N ASP A 108 18.01 13.65 17.18
CA ASP A 108 17.48 12.26 17.12
C ASP A 108 16.37 12.02 16.07
N LEU A 109 16.42 12.72 14.93
CA LEU A 109 15.43 12.60 13.86
C LEU A 109 15.23 11.16 13.40
N LYS A 110 16.31 10.42 13.28
CA LYS A 110 16.29 9.03 12.83
C LYS A 110 15.66 8.09 13.86
N SER A 111 15.93 8.31 15.16
CA SER A 111 15.29 7.54 16.23
C SER A 111 13.78 7.77 16.20
N ARG A 112 13.33 9.02 16.20
CA ARG A 112 11.92 9.38 16.08
C ARG A 112 11.26 8.87 14.80
N TYR A 113 11.99 8.88 13.70
CA TYR A 113 11.51 8.27 12.46
C TYR A 113 11.17 6.80 12.66
N ASN A 114 12.06 6.03 13.30
CA ASN A 114 11.85 4.62 13.57
C ASN A 114 10.69 4.37 14.54
N ASP A 115 10.55 5.20 15.57
CA ASP A 115 9.45 5.12 16.52
C ASP A 115 8.10 5.39 15.84
N ILE A 116 8.04 6.43 15.00
CA ILE A 116 6.85 6.75 14.20
C ILE A 116 6.53 5.64 13.19
N VAL A 117 7.54 5.05 12.54
CA VAL A 117 7.34 3.90 11.65
C VAL A 117 6.69 2.76 12.40
N SER A 118 7.19 2.45 13.60
CA SER A 118 6.64 1.38 14.44
C SER A 118 5.21 1.67 14.89
N LEU A 119 4.93 2.92 15.29
CA LEU A 119 3.60 3.35 15.75
C LEU A 119 2.57 3.44 14.62
N SER A 120 3.01 3.79 13.41
CA SER A 120 2.11 4.00 12.27
C SER A 120 1.59 2.69 11.68
N GLU A 121 2.31 1.57 11.87
CA GLU A 121 2.02 0.27 11.27
C GLU A 121 1.84 0.32 9.72
N VAL A 122 2.32 1.38 9.05
CA VAL A 122 2.22 1.54 7.60
C VAL A 122 3.13 0.52 6.91
N PRO A 123 2.58 -0.41 6.10
CA PRO A 123 3.33 -1.54 5.58
C PRO A 123 4.56 -1.15 4.74
N SER A 124 4.46 -0.09 3.94
CA SER A 124 5.56 0.39 3.10
C SER A 124 6.70 1.00 3.90
N LEU A 125 6.42 1.62 5.05
CA LEU A 125 7.43 2.15 5.96
C LEU A 125 8.11 1.03 6.74
N VAL A 126 7.33 0.08 7.27
CA VAL A 126 7.84 -1.06 8.04
C VAL A 126 8.78 -1.94 7.21
N ASN A 127 8.45 -2.19 5.95
CA ASN A 127 9.31 -2.98 5.05
C ASN A 127 10.45 -2.17 4.41
N GLY A 128 10.52 -0.85 4.68
CA GLY A 128 11.58 0.04 4.21
C GLY A 128 11.47 0.49 2.74
N SER A 129 10.39 0.13 2.03
CA SER A 129 10.17 0.57 0.64
C SER A 129 9.71 2.02 0.56
N GLY A 130 8.93 2.48 1.54
CA GLY A 130 8.45 3.83 1.67
C GLY A 130 9.38 4.73 2.49
N THR A 131 9.05 6.02 2.50
CA THR A 131 9.70 7.01 3.35
C THR A 131 8.76 8.16 3.66
N PHE A 132 9.01 8.88 4.73
CA PHE A 132 8.27 10.09 5.05
C PHE A 132 9.16 11.17 5.64
N PHE A 133 8.61 12.37 5.69
CA PHE A 133 9.23 13.53 6.29
C PHE A 133 8.15 14.36 6.99
N ALA A 134 8.40 14.77 8.23
CA ALA A 134 7.41 15.47 9.05
C ALA A 134 7.96 16.78 9.61
N VAL A 135 7.13 17.82 9.57
CA VAL A 135 7.42 19.14 10.10
C VAL A 135 6.29 19.59 11.01
N ALA A 136 6.67 20.12 12.17
CA ALA A 136 5.77 20.69 13.15
C ALA A 136 6.13 22.16 13.46
N ASP A 137 5.20 22.86 14.08
CA ASP A 137 5.45 24.19 14.66
C ASP A 137 5.82 24.12 16.14
N LYS A 138 6.17 25.27 16.73
CA LYS A 138 6.52 25.43 18.13
C LYS A 138 5.41 25.02 19.11
N ASN A 139 4.17 24.84 18.65
CA ASN A 139 3.04 24.41 19.46
C ASN A 139 2.80 22.89 19.33
N CYS A 140 3.79 22.12 18.87
CA CYS A 140 3.68 20.69 18.60
C CYS A 140 2.51 20.32 17.66
N THR A 141 2.22 21.22 16.73
CA THR A 141 1.19 20.98 15.72
C THR A 141 1.85 20.62 14.40
N ILE A 142 1.41 19.52 13.81
CA ILE A 142 1.89 19.13 12.48
C ILE A 142 1.57 20.23 11.49
N ARG A 143 2.57 20.67 10.75
CA ARG A 143 2.42 21.64 9.66
C ARG A 143 2.22 20.93 8.35
N TRP A 144 3.07 19.98 8.04
CA TRP A 144 2.96 19.14 6.87
C TRP A 144 3.73 17.84 7.06
N ILE A 145 3.24 16.83 6.37
CA ILE A 145 3.90 15.53 6.22
C ILE A 145 3.92 15.23 4.73
N VAL A 146 5.03 14.74 4.24
CA VAL A 146 5.16 14.14 2.92
C VAL A 146 5.48 12.68 3.12
N TYR A 147 4.70 11.83 2.53
CA TYR A 147 4.84 10.39 2.57
C TYR A 147 4.98 9.86 1.14
N TYR A 148 5.90 8.93 0.93
CA TYR A 148 6.12 8.21 -0.31
C TYR A 148 5.98 6.71 -0.08
N ASP A 149 5.15 6.02 -0.86
CA ASP A 149 4.85 4.61 -0.69
C ASP A 149 5.90 3.63 -1.26
N GLY A 150 6.93 4.16 -1.92
CA GLY A 150 7.93 3.35 -2.62
C GLY A 150 7.50 2.81 -3.97
N LYS A 151 6.24 3.06 -4.42
CA LYS A 151 5.66 2.55 -5.66
C LYS A 151 5.26 3.65 -6.65
N GLY A 152 5.55 4.91 -6.31
CA GLY A 152 5.28 6.07 -7.17
C GLY A 152 4.14 6.97 -6.71
N TYR A 153 3.52 6.70 -5.58
CA TYR A 153 2.45 7.54 -5.02
C TYR A 153 2.96 8.34 -3.83
N TYR A 154 2.47 9.58 -3.73
CA TYR A 154 2.78 10.48 -2.63
C TYR A 154 1.51 10.83 -1.88
N GLY A 155 1.57 10.75 -0.55
CA GLY A 155 0.58 11.30 0.37
C GLY A 155 1.12 12.60 0.96
N ILE A 156 0.33 13.67 0.91
CA ILE A 156 0.70 14.96 1.49
C ILE A 156 -0.39 15.37 2.46
N PHE A 157 0.00 15.61 3.70
CA PHE A 157 -0.85 16.23 4.71
C PHE A 157 -0.35 17.65 4.96
N ILE A 158 -1.24 18.62 4.84
CA ILE A 158 -0.95 20.03 5.14
C ILE A 158 -2.04 20.55 6.06
N LYS A 159 -1.66 21.03 7.23
CA LYS A 159 -2.58 21.75 8.12
C LYS A 159 -2.61 23.22 7.71
N MET A 160 -3.69 23.64 7.08
CA MET A 160 -3.90 25.07 6.80
C MET A 160 -4.02 25.85 8.12
N MET A 161 -3.29 26.97 8.23
CA MET A 161 -3.61 27.97 9.24
C MET A 161 -4.93 28.64 8.86
N VAL A 162 -5.90 28.53 9.74
CA VAL A 162 -7.02 29.48 9.73
C VAL A 162 -6.45 30.76 10.31
N LEU A 163 -6.33 31.78 9.45
CA LEU A 163 -5.96 33.16 9.84
C LEU A 163 -7.11 33.76 10.62
#